data_88bfa153822f543beaadc2002ee60928
#
_entry.id   88bfa153822f543beaadc2002ee60928
#
_cell.length_a   1.000
_cell.length_b   1.000
_cell.length_c   1.000
_cell.angle_alpha   90.00
_cell.angle_beta   90.00
_cell.angle_gamma   90.00
#
_symmetry.space_group_name_H-M   'P 1'
#
loop_
_entity.id
_entity.type
_entity.pdbx_description
1 polymer ?
#
loop_
_entity_poly.entity_id
_entity_poly.type
_entity_poly.pdbx_seq_one_letter_code
_entity_poly.pdbx_strand_id
1 'polypeptide(L)'
;MKGTMKALAAGALALGLAQAAMAQTQGVTDKEVVIGSVNDLSGIFAAIGVPAMNGASLRFEQANAAGGVHGRQIKFVVEDHGYQLPKATQAYNKLVNRDKVFAMIMSLGTPHNLAGFKIMDPKGVFNINPLTAAREMLPAEGAENKFVAFSSYYDQTVAGLRYLNKEFGLTKVCTMYLPTDFGMEISSASKEKAAELGMEFVSETTHKPDEQDFVGAVQKLRADGCQIVTMALGVRAGITVVGTAKQLGW
;
A
#
# COMPACT_ATOMS: atom_id res chain seq x y z
N MET A 1 58.01 41.57 -13.42
CA MET A 1 56.55 41.60 -13.39
C MET A 1 55.89 40.58 -14.30
N LYS A 2 56.24 39.28 -14.22
CA LYS A 2 55.60 38.19 -15.03
C LYS A 2 55.07 37.00 -14.21
N GLY A 3 55.09 37.10 -12.87
CA GLY A 3 54.69 35.98 -11.98
C GLY A 3 53.27 36.06 -11.40
N THR A 4 52.66 37.24 -11.33
CA THR A 4 51.40 37.51 -10.63
C THR A 4 50.14 37.26 -11.47
N MET A 5 50.20 37.23 -12.77
CA MET A 5 49.06 36.99 -13.66
C MET A 5 48.65 35.50 -13.79
N LYS A 6 49.55 34.57 -13.52
CA LYS A 6 49.23 33.12 -13.62
C LYS A 6 48.47 32.57 -12.40
N ALA A 7 48.60 33.20 -11.26
CA ALA A 7 47.91 32.77 -10.04
C ALA A 7 46.41 33.18 -9.99
N LEU A 8 46.02 34.27 -10.64
CA LEU A 8 44.64 34.73 -10.70
C LEU A 8 43.78 33.94 -11.68
N ALA A 9 44.36 33.36 -12.73
CA ALA A 9 43.61 32.57 -13.70
C ALA A 9 43.28 31.15 -13.16
N ALA A 10 44.10 30.59 -12.28
CA ALA A 10 43.87 29.26 -11.67
C ALA A 10 42.79 29.32 -10.58
N GLY A 11 42.66 30.44 -9.85
CA GLY A 11 41.61 30.63 -8.83
C GLY A 11 40.21 30.78 -9.41
N ALA A 12 40.05 31.39 -10.57
CA ALA A 12 38.74 31.54 -11.22
C ALA A 12 38.19 30.26 -11.83
N LEU A 13 39.07 29.34 -12.26
CA LEU A 13 38.67 28.02 -12.79
C LEU A 13 38.20 27.06 -11.67
N ALA A 14 38.77 27.17 -10.47
CA ALA A 14 38.39 26.32 -9.33
C ALA A 14 37.03 26.67 -8.74
N LEU A 15 36.61 27.96 -8.78
CA LEU A 15 35.29 28.39 -8.33
C LEU A 15 34.17 28.02 -9.32
N GLY A 16 34.48 27.87 -10.61
CA GLY A 16 33.49 27.49 -11.62
C GLY A 16 33.09 26.01 -11.60
N LEU A 17 33.95 25.13 -11.07
CA LEU A 17 33.68 23.68 -11.01
C LEU A 17 32.94 23.23 -9.74
N ALA A 18 32.84 24.08 -8.71
CA ALA A 18 32.16 23.77 -7.48
C ALA A 18 30.61 23.87 -7.57
N GLN A 19 30.05 24.41 -8.66
CA GLN A 19 28.61 24.51 -8.88
C GLN A 19 27.98 23.33 -9.62
N ALA A 20 28.74 22.31 -10.01
CA ALA A 20 28.31 21.28 -10.95
C ALA A 20 27.84 19.95 -10.32
N ALA A 21 27.66 19.86 -9.03
CA ALA A 21 27.25 18.59 -8.43
C ALA A 21 26.23 18.74 -7.27
N MET A 22 25.20 19.54 -7.47
CA MET A 22 23.97 19.28 -6.78
C MET A 22 23.31 18.12 -7.53
N ALA A 23 23.49 16.89 -7.03
CA ALA A 23 22.78 15.74 -7.57
C ALA A 23 21.29 16.07 -7.58
N GLN A 24 20.74 16.30 -8.76
CA GLN A 24 19.32 16.66 -8.88
C GLN A 24 18.50 15.52 -8.36
N THR A 25 17.77 15.74 -7.26
CA THR A 25 16.89 14.74 -6.68
C THR A 25 15.87 14.32 -7.72
N GLN A 26 15.72 13.01 -7.96
CA GLN A 26 14.75 12.48 -8.90
C GLN A 26 13.35 13.07 -8.63
N GLY A 27 12.66 13.53 -9.67
CA GLY A 27 11.29 14.05 -9.59
C GLY A 27 11.15 15.42 -8.96
N VAL A 28 12.26 16.14 -8.68
CA VAL A 28 12.25 17.50 -8.14
C VAL A 28 13.00 18.43 -9.08
N THR A 29 12.32 19.51 -9.48
CA THR A 29 12.90 20.63 -10.25
C THR A 29 12.69 21.92 -9.49
N ASP A 30 13.15 23.05 -10.05
CA ASP A 30 12.87 24.37 -9.48
C ASP A 30 11.39 24.75 -9.51
N LYS A 31 10.58 24.10 -10.36
CA LYS A 31 9.18 24.44 -10.61
C LYS A 31 8.19 23.32 -10.25
N GLU A 32 8.63 22.09 -10.12
CA GLU A 32 7.74 20.92 -10.02
C GLU A 32 8.31 19.84 -9.10
N VAL A 33 7.41 19.17 -8.37
CA VAL A 33 7.67 17.89 -7.68
C VAL A 33 6.69 16.86 -8.24
N VAL A 34 7.22 15.74 -8.75
CA VAL A 34 6.41 14.66 -9.35
C VAL A 34 6.12 13.60 -8.30
N ILE A 35 4.85 13.39 -8.00
CA ILE A 35 4.35 12.37 -7.06
C ILE A 35 3.56 11.33 -7.85
N GLY A 36 3.79 10.05 -7.56
CA GLY A 36 3.12 8.94 -8.20
C GLY A 36 2.20 8.16 -7.26
N SER A 37 1.23 7.45 -7.83
CA SER A 37 0.45 6.41 -7.15
C SER A 37 0.09 5.30 -8.13
N VAL A 38 0.18 4.05 -7.67
CA VAL A 38 -0.30 2.86 -8.40
C VAL A 38 -1.49 2.31 -7.63
N ASN A 39 -2.69 2.38 -8.22
CA ASN A 39 -3.93 2.18 -7.48
C ASN A 39 -4.89 1.21 -8.19
N ASP A 40 -5.89 0.75 -7.46
CA ASP A 40 -7.02 0.02 -8.03
C ASP A 40 -8.18 1.00 -8.25
N LEU A 41 -8.39 1.41 -9.49
CA LEU A 41 -9.47 2.33 -9.86
C LEU A 41 -10.61 1.63 -10.59
N SER A 42 -10.40 0.39 -11.05
CA SER A 42 -11.37 -0.36 -11.85
C SER A 42 -11.64 -1.79 -11.36
N GLY A 43 -10.88 -2.27 -10.39
CA GLY A 43 -10.96 -3.64 -9.86
C GLY A 43 -11.73 -3.76 -8.54
N ILE A 44 -11.41 -4.80 -7.79
CA ILE A 44 -12.15 -5.22 -6.59
C ILE A 44 -12.03 -4.27 -5.38
N PHE A 45 -11.00 -3.41 -5.38
CA PHE A 45 -10.79 -2.39 -4.35
C PHE A 45 -10.99 -0.95 -4.88
N ALA A 46 -11.61 -0.77 -6.04
CA ALA A 46 -11.89 0.55 -6.60
C ALA A 46 -12.73 1.43 -5.64
N ALA A 47 -13.58 0.81 -4.81
CA ALA A 47 -14.34 1.51 -3.77
C ALA A 47 -13.45 2.18 -2.70
N ILE A 48 -12.17 1.78 -2.60
CA ILE A 48 -11.16 2.39 -1.74
C ILE A 48 -10.24 3.29 -2.58
N GLY A 49 -9.75 2.79 -3.71
CA GLY A 49 -8.78 3.48 -4.54
C GLY A 49 -9.30 4.80 -5.13
N VAL A 50 -10.49 4.78 -5.70
CA VAL A 50 -11.07 5.98 -6.34
C VAL A 50 -11.23 7.15 -5.38
N PRO A 51 -11.93 7.01 -4.22
CA PRO A 51 -12.07 8.15 -3.30
C PRO A 51 -10.74 8.60 -2.70
N ALA A 52 -9.79 7.68 -2.46
CA ALA A 52 -8.46 8.04 -1.98
C ALA A 52 -7.70 8.92 -2.99
N MET A 53 -7.72 8.56 -4.28
CA MET A 53 -7.08 9.36 -5.33
C MET A 53 -7.78 10.69 -5.55
N ASN A 54 -9.10 10.72 -5.49
CA ASN A 54 -9.86 11.98 -5.57
C ASN A 54 -9.50 12.93 -4.42
N GLY A 55 -9.41 12.41 -3.19
CA GLY A 55 -8.99 13.20 -2.02
C GLY A 55 -7.56 13.73 -2.14
N ALA A 56 -6.62 12.90 -2.59
CA ALA A 56 -5.23 13.30 -2.82
C ALA A 56 -5.14 14.39 -3.91
N SER A 57 -5.83 14.19 -5.03
CA SER A 57 -5.88 15.17 -6.15
C SER A 57 -6.42 16.51 -5.68
N LEU A 58 -7.55 16.52 -4.98
CA LEU A 58 -8.14 17.75 -4.42
C LEU A 58 -7.15 18.49 -3.50
N ARG A 59 -6.45 17.75 -2.63
CA ARG A 59 -5.48 18.36 -1.72
C ARG A 59 -4.28 18.96 -2.47
N PHE A 60 -3.79 18.28 -3.49
CA PHE A 60 -2.69 18.80 -4.31
C PHE A 60 -3.10 19.99 -5.18
N GLU A 61 -4.31 19.97 -5.73
CA GLU A 61 -4.88 21.12 -6.44
C GLU A 61 -4.98 22.35 -5.53
N GLN A 62 -5.46 22.21 -4.29
CA GLN A 62 -5.49 23.27 -3.30
C GLN A 62 -4.09 23.81 -2.97
N ALA A 63 -3.12 22.91 -2.79
CA ALA A 63 -1.74 23.31 -2.53
C ALA A 63 -1.14 24.08 -3.71
N ASN A 64 -1.40 23.61 -4.93
CA ASN A 64 -0.94 24.25 -6.16
C ASN A 64 -1.59 25.64 -6.36
N ALA A 65 -2.88 25.76 -6.10
CA ALA A 65 -3.59 27.05 -6.15
C ALA A 65 -3.05 28.06 -5.12
N ALA A 66 -2.55 27.57 -3.97
CA ALA A 66 -1.91 28.39 -2.95
C ALA A 66 -0.42 28.72 -3.26
N GLY A 67 0.09 28.39 -4.44
CA GLY A 67 1.47 28.66 -4.86
C GLY A 67 2.41 27.46 -4.79
N GLY A 68 1.90 26.28 -4.51
CA GLY A 68 2.67 25.03 -4.43
C GLY A 68 3.47 24.86 -3.14
N VAL A 69 4.48 24.03 -3.18
CA VAL A 69 5.39 23.76 -2.05
C VAL A 69 6.73 24.41 -2.31
N HIS A 70 7.06 25.45 -1.55
CA HIS A 70 8.24 26.29 -1.78
C HIS A 70 8.35 26.80 -3.24
N GLY A 71 7.21 27.22 -3.81
CA GLY A 71 7.11 27.72 -5.18
C GLY A 71 7.08 26.62 -6.26
N ARG A 72 7.09 25.32 -5.89
CA ARG A 72 7.00 24.20 -6.82
C ARG A 72 5.59 23.67 -6.90
N GLN A 73 5.11 23.41 -8.11
CA GLN A 73 3.82 22.75 -8.33
C GLN A 73 3.95 21.24 -8.08
N ILE A 74 2.95 20.64 -7.45
CA ILE A 74 2.87 19.19 -7.31
C ILE A 74 2.22 18.62 -8.57
N LYS A 75 2.94 17.76 -9.29
CA LYS A 75 2.40 16.97 -10.39
C LYS A 75 2.08 15.58 -9.88
N PHE A 76 0.80 15.27 -9.79
CA PHE A 76 0.33 13.97 -9.34
C PHE A 76 0.00 13.07 -10.53
N VAL A 77 0.62 11.88 -10.59
CA VAL A 77 0.43 10.90 -11.66
C VAL A 77 -0.09 9.61 -11.07
N VAL A 78 -1.29 9.19 -11.47
CA VAL A 78 -1.94 7.99 -10.99
C VAL A 78 -2.05 6.96 -12.10
N GLU A 79 -1.70 5.71 -11.80
CA GLU A 79 -1.84 4.56 -12.70
C GLU A 79 -2.82 3.54 -12.12
N ASP A 80 -3.71 3.04 -12.96
CA ASP A 80 -4.69 2.00 -12.60
C ASP A 80 -4.15 0.61 -12.90
N HIS A 81 -4.11 -0.26 -11.89
CA HIS A 81 -3.73 -1.66 -12.07
C HIS A 81 -4.92 -2.63 -12.07
N GLY A 82 -6.14 -2.19 -11.72
CA GLY A 82 -7.33 -3.07 -11.68
C GLY A 82 -7.12 -4.33 -10.84
N TYR A 83 -6.32 -4.22 -9.76
CA TYR A 83 -5.86 -5.31 -8.88
C TYR A 83 -5.11 -6.45 -9.61
N GLN A 84 -4.44 -6.14 -10.72
CA GLN A 84 -3.65 -7.08 -11.52
C GLN A 84 -2.15 -6.83 -11.34
N LEU A 85 -1.41 -7.81 -10.80
CA LEU A 85 0.01 -7.68 -10.50
C LEU A 85 0.89 -7.31 -11.71
N PRO A 86 0.69 -7.89 -12.93
CA PRO A 86 1.45 -7.47 -14.11
C PRO A 86 1.26 -6.00 -14.47
N LYS A 87 0.02 -5.48 -14.40
CA LYS A 87 -0.26 -4.07 -14.65
C LYS A 87 0.38 -3.16 -13.60
N ALA A 88 0.35 -3.55 -12.34
CA ALA A 88 1.03 -2.80 -11.28
C ALA A 88 2.55 -2.72 -11.54
N THR A 89 3.19 -3.83 -11.89
CA THR A 89 4.61 -3.85 -12.23
C THR A 89 4.95 -2.90 -13.39
N GLN A 90 4.12 -2.88 -14.45
CA GLN A 90 4.27 -1.94 -15.56
C GLN A 90 4.10 -0.49 -15.11
N ALA A 91 3.10 -0.21 -14.25
CA ALA A 91 2.82 1.11 -13.72
C ALA A 91 3.98 1.63 -12.86
N TYR A 92 4.53 0.80 -11.95
CA TYR A 92 5.72 1.16 -11.16
C TYR A 92 6.93 1.45 -12.06
N ASN A 93 7.19 0.61 -13.08
CA ASN A 93 8.27 0.87 -14.04
C ASN A 93 8.07 2.19 -14.78
N LYS A 94 6.84 2.50 -15.20
CA LYS A 94 6.51 3.78 -15.85
C LYS A 94 6.80 4.95 -14.91
N LEU A 95 6.22 4.95 -13.72
CA LEU A 95 6.33 6.07 -12.78
C LEU A 95 7.77 6.28 -12.30
N VAL A 96 8.47 5.21 -11.93
CA VAL A 96 9.83 5.30 -11.37
C VAL A 96 10.89 5.58 -12.45
N ASN A 97 10.84 4.88 -13.58
CA ASN A 97 11.92 4.91 -14.57
C ASN A 97 11.68 5.91 -15.71
N ARG A 98 10.42 6.17 -16.10
CA ARG A 98 10.08 7.11 -17.18
C ARG A 98 9.65 8.47 -16.65
N ASP A 99 8.66 8.49 -15.77
CA ASP A 99 8.08 9.72 -15.24
C ASP A 99 8.94 10.30 -14.11
N LYS A 100 9.90 9.51 -13.59
CA LYS A 100 10.90 9.93 -12.59
C LYS A 100 10.28 10.51 -11.32
N VAL A 101 9.28 9.85 -10.76
CA VAL A 101 8.63 10.31 -9.53
C VAL A 101 9.61 10.45 -8.37
N PHE A 102 9.42 11.49 -7.54
CA PHE A 102 10.13 11.69 -6.28
C PHE A 102 9.68 10.70 -5.21
N ALA A 103 8.37 10.52 -5.09
CA ALA A 103 7.76 9.64 -4.11
C ALA A 103 6.53 8.96 -4.70
N MET A 104 6.25 7.77 -4.19
CA MET A 104 4.97 7.09 -4.36
C MET A 104 4.13 7.28 -3.10
N ILE A 105 2.86 7.61 -3.26
CA ILE A 105 1.95 7.78 -2.13
C ILE A 105 0.70 6.92 -2.31
N MET A 106 0.18 6.42 -1.21
CA MET A 106 -1.14 5.75 -1.16
C MET A 106 -1.31 4.65 -2.22
N SER A 107 -0.23 4.00 -2.67
CA SER A 107 -0.31 2.89 -3.62
C SER A 107 -1.04 1.71 -3.01
N LEU A 108 -2.01 1.12 -3.74
CA LEU A 108 -2.92 0.12 -3.18
C LEU A 108 -2.46 -1.31 -3.45
N GLY A 109 -2.59 -2.15 -2.42
CA GLY A 109 -2.44 -3.60 -2.49
C GLY A 109 -1.08 -4.12 -2.04
N THR A 110 -1.07 -5.16 -1.19
CA THR A 110 0.15 -5.77 -0.65
C THR A 110 1.05 -6.33 -1.72
N PRO A 111 0.63 -7.31 -2.57
CA PRO A 111 1.51 -7.87 -3.60
C PRO A 111 1.97 -6.84 -4.62
N HIS A 112 1.17 -5.80 -4.87
CA HIS A 112 1.49 -4.72 -5.81
C HIS A 112 2.61 -3.84 -5.27
N ASN A 113 2.55 -3.43 -3.99
CA ASN A 113 3.62 -2.68 -3.34
C ASN A 113 4.91 -3.50 -3.22
N LEU A 114 4.83 -4.80 -2.86
CA LEU A 114 5.99 -5.69 -2.79
C LEU A 114 6.72 -5.81 -4.14
N ALA A 115 5.97 -5.91 -5.23
CA ALA A 115 6.54 -5.85 -6.58
C ALA A 115 7.15 -4.47 -6.89
N GLY A 116 6.50 -3.40 -6.43
CA GLY A 116 6.96 -2.02 -6.56
C GLY A 116 8.27 -1.75 -5.84
N PHE A 117 8.50 -2.31 -4.66
CA PHE A 117 9.73 -2.14 -3.89
C PHE A 117 10.97 -2.56 -4.69
N LYS A 118 10.90 -3.66 -5.45
CA LYS A 118 12.00 -4.12 -6.31
C LYS A 118 12.41 -3.08 -7.37
N ILE A 119 11.52 -2.15 -7.70
CA ILE A 119 11.74 -1.09 -8.71
C ILE A 119 12.11 0.22 -8.03
N MET A 120 11.48 0.54 -6.88
CA MET A 120 11.65 1.79 -6.15
C MET A 120 12.93 1.85 -5.31
N ASP A 121 13.25 0.77 -4.58
CA ASP A 121 14.35 0.75 -3.61
C ASP A 121 15.71 1.03 -4.25
N PRO A 122 16.08 0.45 -5.41
CA PRO A 122 17.33 0.78 -6.08
C PRO A 122 17.45 2.24 -6.55
N LYS A 123 16.35 2.98 -6.55
CA LYS A 123 16.26 4.39 -6.95
C LYS A 123 16.06 5.34 -5.76
N GLY A 124 15.95 4.82 -4.55
CA GLY A 124 15.67 5.61 -3.36
C GLY A 124 14.32 6.34 -3.39
N VAL A 125 13.34 5.84 -4.16
CA VAL A 125 12.00 6.44 -4.25
C VAL A 125 11.23 6.13 -2.97
N PHE A 126 10.70 7.17 -2.33
CA PHE A 126 9.91 7.03 -1.10
C PHE A 126 8.58 6.33 -1.37
N ASN A 127 8.17 5.44 -0.46
CA ASN A 127 6.84 4.87 -0.39
C ASN A 127 6.13 5.40 0.85
N ILE A 128 5.10 6.21 0.67
CA ILE A 128 4.45 6.94 1.75
C ILE A 128 2.99 6.52 1.87
N ASN A 129 2.63 6.00 3.04
CA ASN A 129 1.28 5.60 3.41
C ASN A 129 0.59 4.74 2.34
N PRO A 130 1.16 3.59 1.94
CA PRO A 130 0.50 2.70 1.01
C PRO A 130 -0.90 2.31 1.53
N LEU A 131 -1.87 2.11 0.64
CA LEU A 131 -3.19 1.61 1.00
C LEU A 131 -3.14 0.08 1.17
N THR A 132 -2.33 -0.32 2.10
CA THR A 132 -2.19 -1.66 2.64
C THR A 132 -1.47 -1.57 3.99
N ALA A 133 -1.88 -2.43 4.92
CA ALA A 133 -1.34 -2.47 6.28
C ALA A 133 -0.51 -3.74 6.54
N ALA A 134 0.01 -4.38 5.50
CA ALA A 134 0.84 -5.56 5.66
C ALA A 134 2.15 -5.23 6.39
N ARG A 135 2.63 -6.13 7.25
CA ARG A 135 3.89 -5.95 8.00
C ARG A 135 5.09 -5.72 7.07
N GLU A 136 5.06 -6.32 5.89
CA GLU A 136 6.08 -6.17 4.86
C GLU A 136 6.19 -4.74 4.29
N MET A 137 5.21 -3.87 4.56
CA MET A 137 5.29 -2.46 4.16
C MET A 137 6.32 -1.68 4.99
N LEU A 138 6.67 -2.18 6.18
CA LEU A 138 7.73 -1.64 7.02
C LEU A 138 8.65 -2.80 7.47
N PRO A 139 9.50 -3.32 6.57
CA PRO A 139 10.38 -4.43 6.89
C PRO A 139 11.44 -4.01 7.93
N ALA A 140 11.98 -5.00 8.64
CA ALA A 140 13.03 -4.76 9.66
C ALA A 140 14.32 -4.17 9.06
N GLU A 141 14.59 -4.46 7.79
CA GLU A 141 15.74 -3.94 7.04
C GLU A 141 15.25 -3.31 5.72
N GLY A 142 15.92 -2.26 5.24
CA GLY A 142 15.56 -1.57 3.99
C GLY A 142 14.28 -0.74 4.09
N ALA A 143 14.00 -0.18 5.28
CA ALA A 143 12.82 0.64 5.53
C ALA A 143 13.08 2.16 5.45
N GLU A 144 14.29 2.59 5.09
CA GLU A 144 14.73 3.99 5.17
C GLU A 144 13.87 4.95 4.35
N ASN A 145 13.23 4.43 3.29
CA ASN A 145 12.35 5.20 2.39
C ASN A 145 10.88 4.73 2.46
N LYS A 146 10.48 4.00 3.50
CA LYS A 146 9.13 3.45 3.67
C LYS A 146 8.45 4.04 4.91
N PHE A 147 7.25 4.57 4.73
CA PHE A 147 6.48 5.23 5.78
C PHE A 147 5.06 4.69 5.78
N VAL A 148 4.61 4.17 6.92
CA VAL A 148 3.31 3.53 7.11
C VAL A 148 2.55 4.23 8.24
N ALA A 149 1.28 4.55 8.02
CA ALA A 149 0.42 5.19 9.03
C ALA A 149 -0.57 4.25 9.69
N PHE A 150 -0.60 2.97 9.29
CA PHE A 150 -1.54 1.98 9.82
C PHE A 150 -0.85 0.99 10.74
N SER A 151 -1.57 0.51 11.75
CA SER A 151 -1.25 -0.74 12.43
C SER A 151 -1.34 -1.90 11.44
N SER A 152 -0.51 -2.94 11.61
CA SER A 152 -0.49 -4.06 10.67
C SER A 152 -1.81 -4.83 10.62
N TYR A 153 -2.11 -5.48 9.50
CA TYR A 153 -3.24 -6.41 9.42
C TYR A 153 -3.17 -7.49 10.49
N TYR A 154 -1.96 -7.96 10.77
CA TYR A 154 -1.72 -8.94 11.82
C TYR A 154 -2.19 -8.41 13.18
N ASP A 155 -1.70 -7.24 13.59
CA ASP A 155 -2.04 -6.65 14.90
C ASP A 155 -3.51 -6.28 14.99
N GLN A 156 -4.11 -5.75 13.90
CA GLN A 156 -5.54 -5.45 13.83
C GLN A 156 -6.37 -6.71 14.01
N THR A 157 -5.99 -7.82 13.34
CA THR A 157 -6.67 -9.12 13.46
C THR A 157 -6.59 -9.63 14.90
N VAL A 158 -5.39 -9.61 15.50
CA VAL A 158 -5.18 -10.04 16.90
C VAL A 158 -6.00 -9.19 17.87
N ALA A 159 -6.03 -7.88 17.69
CA ALA A 159 -6.83 -6.98 18.52
C ALA A 159 -8.33 -7.28 18.40
N GLY A 160 -8.82 -7.50 17.16
CA GLY A 160 -10.22 -7.88 16.92
C GLY A 160 -10.60 -9.22 17.55
N LEU A 161 -9.77 -10.24 17.39
CA LEU A 161 -9.97 -11.55 18.00
C LEU A 161 -10.02 -11.46 19.54
N ARG A 162 -9.07 -10.75 20.14
CA ARG A 162 -9.03 -10.52 21.59
C ARG A 162 -10.28 -9.82 22.09
N TYR A 163 -10.73 -8.80 21.38
CA TYR A 163 -11.96 -8.08 21.72
C TYR A 163 -13.17 -9.00 21.67
N LEU A 164 -13.37 -9.74 20.58
CA LEU A 164 -14.52 -10.63 20.40
C LEU A 164 -14.51 -11.79 21.42
N ASN A 165 -13.36 -12.33 21.76
CA ASN A 165 -13.25 -13.34 22.79
C ASN A 165 -13.61 -12.77 24.17
N LYS A 166 -13.04 -11.63 24.56
CA LYS A 166 -13.23 -11.02 25.88
C LYS A 166 -14.65 -10.55 26.10
N GLU A 167 -15.25 -9.85 25.12
CA GLU A 167 -16.54 -9.20 25.29
C GLU A 167 -17.74 -10.15 25.02
N PHE A 168 -17.54 -11.15 24.14
CA PHE A 168 -18.63 -12.03 23.69
C PHE A 168 -18.39 -13.52 23.99
N GLY A 169 -17.24 -13.89 24.52
CA GLY A 169 -16.88 -15.29 24.82
C GLY A 169 -16.77 -16.18 23.58
N LEU A 170 -16.55 -15.58 22.40
CA LEU A 170 -16.41 -16.33 21.15
C LEU A 170 -15.03 -16.99 21.09
N THR A 171 -15.00 -18.28 20.71
CA THR A 171 -13.77 -19.09 20.76
C THR A 171 -13.42 -19.82 19.47
N LYS A 172 -14.31 -19.87 18.47
CA LYS A 172 -14.07 -20.60 17.22
C LYS A 172 -13.85 -19.64 16.06
N VAL A 173 -12.60 -19.59 15.58
CA VAL A 173 -12.13 -18.67 14.55
C VAL A 173 -12.00 -19.35 13.21
N CYS A 174 -12.46 -18.69 12.16
CA CYS A 174 -12.29 -19.10 10.77
C CYS A 174 -11.81 -17.91 9.92
N THR A 175 -11.31 -18.16 8.73
CA THR A 175 -10.87 -17.12 7.80
C THR A 175 -11.43 -17.33 6.39
N MET A 176 -11.88 -16.26 5.74
CA MET A 176 -12.17 -16.19 4.31
C MET A 176 -11.21 -15.21 3.65
N TYR A 177 -10.41 -15.65 2.67
CA TYR A 177 -9.37 -14.79 2.15
C TYR A 177 -9.00 -15.03 0.68
N LEU A 178 -8.46 -13.98 0.06
CA LEU A 178 -7.73 -14.07 -1.20
C LEU A 178 -6.36 -14.70 -0.92
N PRO A 179 -5.90 -15.72 -1.66
CA PRO A 179 -4.60 -16.36 -1.45
C PRO A 179 -3.45 -15.47 -1.99
N THR A 180 -3.32 -14.30 -1.39
CA THR A 180 -2.30 -13.28 -1.68
C THR A 180 -1.62 -12.88 -0.37
N ASP A 181 -0.48 -12.18 -0.42
CA ASP A 181 0.22 -11.70 0.78
C ASP A 181 -0.73 -10.98 1.76
N PHE A 182 -1.66 -10.16 1.23
CA PHE A 182 -2.72 -9.52 2.03
C PHE A 182 -3.56 -10.52 2.83
N GLY A 183 -4.12 -11.52 2.14
CA GLY A 183 -5.01 -12.49 2.78
C GLY A 183 -4.29 -13.48 3.67
N MET A 184 -3.08 -13.87 3.27
CA MET A 184 -2.24 -14.80 4.03
C MET A 184 -1.83 -14.21 5.39
N GLU A 185 -1.53 -12.91 5.48
CA GLU A 185 -1.20 -12.28 6.76
C GLU A 185 -2.37 -12.35 7.77
N ILE A 186 -3.60 -12.08 7.32
CA ILE A 186 -4.80 -12.16 8.16
C ILE A 186 -5.08 -13.61 8.58
N SER A 187 -4.94 -14.58 7.65
CA SER A 187 -5.07 -16.00 7.97
C SER A 187 -4.01 -16.46 8.97
N SER A 188 -2.73 -16.06 8.78
CA SER A 188 -1.65 -16.39 9.70
C SER A 188 -1.90 -15.82 11.09
N ALA A 189 -2.31 -14.54 11.20
CA ALA A 189 -2.65 -13.92 12.48
C ALA A 189 -3.76 -14.70 13.19
N SER A 190 -4.79 -15.11 12.45
CA SER A 190 -5.91 -15.88 13.00
C SER A 190 -5.46 -17.26 13.50
N LYS A 191 -4.61 -17.98 12.73
CA LYS A 191 -4.10 -19.30 13.10
C LYS A 191 -3.15 -19.24 14.29
N GLU A 192 -2.17 -18.33 14.23
CA GLU A 192 -1.09 -18.27 15.20
C GLU A 192 -1.59 -17.75 16.56
N LYS A 193 -2.57 -16.83 16.56
CA LYS A 193 -3.01 -16.16 17.80
C LYS A 193 -4.27 -16.74 18.41
N ALA A 194 -5.03 -17.55 17.68
CA ALA A 194 -6.21 -18.17 18.26
C ALA A 194 -5.86 -18.97 19.53
N ALA A 195 -4.90 -19.87 19.45
CA ALA A 195 -4.50 -20.69 20.60
C ALA A 195 -3.96 -19.87 21.78
N GLU A 196 -3.15 -18.83 21.52
CA GLU A 196 -2.61 -17.93 22.55
C GLU A 196 -3.73 -17.13 23.27
N LEU A 197 -4.85 -16.91 22.59
CA LEU A 197 -6.02 -16.21 23.11
C LEU A 197 -7.06 -17.16 23.74
N GLY A 198 -6.77 -18.46 23.86
CA GLY A 198 -7.71 -19.45 24.35
C GLY A 198 -8.84 -19.78 23.36
N MET A 199 -8.57 -19.59 22.06
CA MET A 199 -9.51 -19.84 20.96
C MET A 199 -9.01 -20.99 20.08
N GLU A 200 -9.88 -21.53 19.24
CA GLU A 200 -9.59 -22.58 18.27
C GLU A 200 -9.68 -22.03 16.85
N PHE A 201 -8.66 -22.22 16.03
CA PHE A 201 -8.77 -22.01 14.59
C PHE A 201 -9.39 -23.26 13.95
N VAL A 202 -10.61 -23.13 13.42
CA VAL A 202 -11.43 -24.26 12.99
C VAL A 202 -11.33 -24.53 11.50
N SER A 203 -11.45 -23.49 10.66
CA SER A 203 -11.60 -23.67 9.22
C SER A 203 -11.21 -22.41 8.44
N GLU A 204 -10.95 -22.62 7.15
CA GLU A 204 -10.71 -21.51 6.21
C GLU A 204 -11.25 -21.81 4.82
N THR A 205 -11.48 -20.74 4.04
CA THR A 205 -11.78 -20.80 2.62
C THR A 205 -10.96 -19.77 1.85
N THR A 206 -10.51 -20.15 0.67
CA THR A 206 -9.81 -19.25 -0.26
C THR A 206 -10.72 -18.92 -1.45
N HIS A 207 -10.57 -17.71 -1.96
CA HIS A 207 -11.45 -17.14 -2.96
C HIS A 207 -10.66 -16.48 -4.09
N LYS A 208 -11.28 -16.37 -5.27
CA LYS A 208 -10.73 -15.62 -6.38
C LYS A 208 -11.16 -14.14 -6.29
N PRO A 209 -10.38 -13.19 -6.84
CA PRO A 209 -10.75 -11.78 -6.84
C PRO A 209 -12.11 -11.48 -7.49
N ASP A 210 -12.47 -12.25 -8.52
CA ASP A 210 -13.70 -12.09 -9.32
C ASP A 210 -14.85 -13.02 -8.88
N GLU A 211 -14.69 -13.73 -7.77
CA GLU A 211 -15.72 -14.63 -7.23
C GLU A 211 -16.98 -13.87 -6.84
N GLN A 212 -18.15 -14.40 -7.23
CA GLN A 212 -19.45 -13.77 -7.01
C GLN A 212 -20.35 -14.60 -6.09
N ASP A 213 -20.14 -15.91 -5.99
CA ASP A 213 -20.95 -16.82 -5.20
C ASP A 213 -20.19 -17.32 -3.96
N PHE A 214 -20.71 -17.02 -2.79
CA PHE A 214 -20.14 -17.41 -1.51
C PHE A 214 -21.03 -18.36 -0.70
N VAL A 215 -22.17 -18.82 -1.26
CA VAL A 215 -23.14 -19.66 -0.55
C VAL A 215 -22.47 -20.91 0.02
N GLY A 216 -21.74 -21.66 -0.81
CA GLY A 216 -21.06 -22.88 -0.38
C GLY A 216 -20.01 -22.64 0.70
N ALA A 217 -19.22 -21.54 0.57
CA ALA A 217 -18.21 -21.18 1.56
C ALA A 217 -18.84 -20.79 2.91
N VAL A 218 -19.91 -19.99 2.89
CA VAL A 218 -20.65 -19.58 4.11
C VAL A 218 -21.28 -20.80 4.79
N GLN A 219 -21.91 -21.68 4.01
CA GLN A 219 -22.50 -22.91 4.55
C GLN A 219 -21.43 -23.83 5.18
N LYS A 220 -20.27 -23.96 4.54
CA LYS A 220 -19.14 -24.74 5.08
C LYS A 220 -18.69 -24.17 6.41
N LEU A 221 -18.39 -22.88 6.51
CA LEU A 221 -17.90 -22.26 7.74
C LEU A 221 -18.93 -22.35 8.87
N ARG A 222 -20.22 -22.21 8.54
CA ARG A 222 -21.30 -22.41 9.50
C ARG A 222 -21.35 -23.87 10.00
N ALA A 223 -21.27 -24.84 9.11
CA ALA A 223 -21.26 -26.25 9.45
C ALA A 223 -20.06 -26.66 10.29
N ASP A 224 -18.89 -26.06 10.03
CA ASP A 224 -17.67 -26.23 10.80
C ASP A 224 -17.76 -25.59 12.22
N GLY A 225 -18.83 -24.83 12.49
CA GLY A 225 -19.10 -24.23 13.78
C GLY A 225 -18.35 -22.93 14.04
N CYS A 226 -17.95 -22.22 13.00
CA CYS A 226 -17.28 -20.91 13.11
C CYS A 226 -18.18 -19.90 13.88
N GLN A 227 -17.60 -19.19 14.81
CA GLN A 227 -18.25 -18.09 15.56
C GLN A 227 -17.70 -16.72 15.15
N ILE A 228 -16.46 -16.68 14.70
CA ILE A 228 -15.78 -15.51 14.17
C ILE A 228 -15.24 -15.86 12.79
N VAL A 229 -15.47 -15.01 11.81
CA VAL A 229 -14.87 -15.13 10.48
C VAL A 229 -14.06 -13.86 10.20
N THR A 230 -12.74 -13.99 10.20
CA THR A 230 -11.85 -12.93 9.70
C THR A 230 -11.89 -12.92 8.17
N MET A 231 -11.98 -11.74 7.56
CA MET A 231 -12.15 -11.64 6.12
C MET A 231 -11.07 -10.77 5.48
N ALA A 232 -10.40 -11.33 4.47
CA ALA A 232 -9.47 -10.64 3.59
C ALA A 232 -9.96 -10.73 2.14
N LEU A 233 -11.01 -10.00 1.83
CA LEU A 233 -11.73 -10.03 0.56
C LEU A 233 -11.86 -8.61 -0.03
N GLY A 234 -12.22 -8.52 -1.30
CA GLY A 234 -12.64 -7.25 -1.90
C GLY A 234 -13.92 -6.73 -1.24
N VAL A 235 -14.14 -5.42 -1.29
CA VAL A 235 -15.26 -4.76 -0.59
C VAL A 235 -16.62 -5.37 -0.96
N ARG A 236 -16.88 -5.56 -2.26
CA ARG A 236 -18.13 -6.18 -2.73
C ARG A 236 -18.29 -7.60 -2.22
N ALA A 237 -17.23 -8.41 -2.29
CA ALA A 237 -17.24 -9.79 -1.82
C ALA A 237 -17.56 -9.86 -0.32
N GLY A 238 -16.94 -9.02 0.51
CA GLY A 238 -17.25 -8.93 1.94
C GLY A 238 -18.73 -8.59 2.22
N ILE A 239 -19.30 -7.63 1.49
CA ILE A 239 -20.72 -7.29 1.59
C ILE A 239 -21.61 -8.49 1.20
N THR A 240 -21.25 -9.19 0.11
CA THR A 240 -21.98 -10.37 -0.36
C THR A 240 -21.93 -11.49 0.67
N VAL A 241 -20.77 -11.78 1.26
CA VAL A 241 -20.60 -12.80 2.32
C VAL A 241 -21.51 -12.51 3.52
N VAL A 242 -21.50 -11.28 4.03
CA VAL A 242 -22.36 -10.88 5.16
C VAL A 242 -23.84 -11.00 4.79
N GLY A 243 -24.24 -10.55 3.59
CA GLY A 243 -25.59 -10.70 3.09
C GLY A 243 -26.03 -12.16 2.98
N THR A 244 -25.17 -13.03 2.45
CA THR A 244 -25.41 -14.48 2.34
C THR A 244 -25.54 -15.13 3.70
N ALA A 245 -24.67 -14.82 4.66
CA ALA A 245 -24.75 -15.32 6.02
C ALA A 245 -26.11 -14.97 6.66
N LYS A 246 -26.53 -13.70 6.54
CA LYS A 246 -27.84 -13.24 7.04
C LYS A 246 -29.01 -13.97 6.37
N GLN A 247 -28.98 -14.17 5.04
CA GLN A 247 -30.03 -14.91 4.31
C GLN A 247 -30.12 -16.38 4.73
N LEU A 248 -29.00 -16.98 5.08
CA LEU A 248 -28.93 -18.36 5.58
C LEU A 248 -29.27 -18.47 7.08
N GLY A 249 -29.57 -17.36 7.76
CA GLY A 249 -29.88 -17.34 9.19
C GLY A 249 -28.66 -17.60 10.09
N TRP A 250 -27.50 -17.12 9.69
CA TRP A 250 -26.21 -17.23 10.42
C TRP A 250 -25.61 -15.88 10.78
#